data_011acd16b1b01908dea50c56ec4c7465
#
_entry.id   011acd16b1b01908dea50c56ec4c7465
#
_cell.length_a   1.000
_cell.length_b   1.000
_cell.length_c   1.000
_cell.angle_alpha   90.00
_cell.angle_beta   90.00
_cell.angle_gamma   90.00
#
_symmetry.space_group_name_H-M   'P 1'
#
loop_
_entity.id
_entity.type
_entity.pdbx_description
1 polymer ?
#
loop_
_entity_poly.entity_id
_entity_poly.type
_entity_poly.pdbx_seq_one_letter_code
_entity_poly.pdbx_strand_id
1 'polypeptide(L)'
;MSNIISRYKAILPVSLFALSAQGVMAQDATEADTINVAFRKADARDVITPVSTVNVKNLLEKNYNTYSLDNMQALAAGYNGSLWNQGDALVLIDGVPRDANNVLPTEIEDITFLKGASAVVLYGSRAAKGAILITTKRGKIEPLKITARANYQMSVAKSYPTYIDGAQYMTLYNQALANDGLSAKYSAEDIYNTAAGTNPYRYPNQQFYNSDYLKKTKSRYDVTAEFEGGGKFAQFYTNVSYYREGDFLNFGEGKNNYTDRLNVRGNIDLQLADWASGWVNANATYYNQHGSNSEFWKAASTLRPNRVAPFIPLSYLDPKDANSLALINNSRNIITNPVGLPAGQYFLGATQEDQTNAFADMYAAGYNTWTSRQMQFDTGVKFDLSSVLKGLSFKTMFAVDYSTSYTTSLNDSYATFGVNWTQFDGKQVIGSVTQYGEDKHTGTLNSSNSAERQTLAWTGQFDYVNSFGNHNVNATLLANGYQQTISGEYHKVSNANLGLLVSYNYAHKYYADLAANVVHSAKLPEGNRNAISPSATLGWRLSEENFLKDVNWLNDLRLTAGYTVLNQDLDIKEYFMYENIFTVTGTWWGWSDANNAIQTSDSQRGGNDKLGFIKRKEFNVGLNGALFGKTRS
;
A
#
# COMPACT_ATOMS: atom_id res chain seq x y z
N MET A 1 0.13 -55.73 -19.52
CA MET A 1 0.05 -54.30 -19.20
C MET A 1 1.41 -53.65 -19.46
N SER A 2 1.81 -53.58 -20.69
CA SER A 2 2.96 -52.87 -21.20
C SER A 2 2.48 -52.15 -22.44
N ASN A 3 2.93 -50.91 -22.66
CA ASN A 3 2.65 -50.03 -23.80
C ASN A 3 1.72 -48.82 -23.55
N ILE A 4 2.02 -47.96 -22.55
CA ILE A 4 1.60 -46.56 -22.57
C ILE A 4 2.72 -45.59 -22.07
N ILE A 5 3.98 -45.96 -22.16
CA ILE A 5 5.10 -45.07 -21.82
C ILE A 5 6.06 -44.94 -23.02
N SER A 6 5.56 -44.46 -24.12
CA SER A 6 6.45 -44.22 -25.29
C SER A 6 5.94 -43.15 -26.25
N ARG A 7 5.30 -42.09 -25.79
CA ARG A 7 4.97 -40.95 -26.70
C ARG A 7 4.88 -39.58 -25.99
N TYR A 8 5.82 -39.28 -25.10
CA TYR A 8 6.08 -37.88 -24.72
C TYR A 8 7.57 -37.57 -24.98
N LYS A 9 7.96 -37.65 -26.24
CA LYS A 9 9.13 -36.93 -26.71
C LYS A 9 8.75 -35.48 -26.93
N ALA A 10 9.38 -34.63 -26.12
CA ALA A 10 9.77 -33.25 -26.41
C ALA A 10 8.74 -32.43 -27.21
N ILE A 11 7.72 -31.93 -26.54
CA ILE A 11 7.15 -30.63 -26.89
C ILE A 11 7.81 -29.63 -25.95
N LEU A 12 8.92 -29.03 -26.37
CA LEU A 12 9.30 -27.71 -25.91
C LEU A 12 8.07 -26.82 -26.14
N PRO A 13 7.53 -26.15 -25.12
CA PRO A 13 6.65 -25.04 -25.38
C PRO A 13 7.53 -23.97 -26.04
N VAL A 14 7.43 -23.84 -27.34
CA VAL A 14 7.67 -22.57 -28.00
C VAL A 14 6.58 -21.67 -27.42
N SER A 15 6.89 -21.04 -26.29
CA SER A 15 6.15 -19.91 -25.80
C SER A 15 6.26 -18.87 -26.91
N LEU A 16 5.16 -18.70 -27.66
CA LEU A 16 4.95 -17.55 -28.52
C LEU A 16 5.39 -16.33 -27.69
N PHE A 17 6.47 -15.71 -28.12
CA PHE A 17 6.74 -14.33 -27.78
C PHE A 17 5.55 -13.52 -28.33
N ALA A 18 4.55 -13.28 -27.51
CA ALA A 18 3.64 -12.20 -27.74
C ALA A 18 4.52 -10.95 -27.68
N LEU A 19 4.94 -10.46 -28.84
CA LEU A 19 5.38 -9.09 -29.00
C LEU A 19 4.21 -8.22 -28.55
N SER A 20 4.18 -7.86 -27.27
CA SER A 20 3.43 -6.71 -26.83
C SER A 20 4.19 -5.49 -27.40
N ALA A 21 3.85 -5.11 -28.62
CA ALA A 21 4.18 -3.81 -29.15
C ALA A 21 3.39 -2.79 -28.33
N GLN A 22 3.86 -2.46 -27.13
CA GLN A 22 3.45 -1.25 -26.47
C GLN A 22 4.09 -0.13 -27.27
N GLY A 23 3.26 0.62 -27.98
CA GLY A 23 3.65 1.87 -28.58
C GLY A 23 4.12 2.81 -27.47
N VAL A 24 5.39 2.78 -27.15
CA VAL A 24 6.05 3.89 -26.46
C VAL A 24 5.91 5.04 -27.45
N MET A 25 5.06 6.00 -27.12
CA MET A 25 5.01 7.27 -27.84
C MET A 25 6.43 7.81 -27.86
N ALA A 26 6.99 7.95 -29.07
CA ALA A 26 8.31 8.52 -29.25
C ALA A 26 8.31 9.91 -28.62
N GLN A 27 8.99 10.06 -27.50
CA GLN A 27 9.32 11.35 -26.93
C GLN A 27 10.33 12.02 -27.87
N ASP A 28 10.17 13.32 -28.11
CA ASP A 28 11.11 14.11 -28.91
C ASP A 28 12.53 13.95 -28.33
N ALA A 29 13.38 13.24 -29.05
CA ALA A 29 14.77 12.99 -28.68
C ALA A 29 15.61 14.23 -28.99
N THR A 30 15.53 15.26 -28.15
CA THR A 30 16.35 16.48 -28.29
C THR A 30 17.29 16.77 -27.12
N GLU A 31 17.21 16.02 -26.02
CA GLU A 31 18.26 15.95 -24.99
C GLU A 31 18.57 14.48 -24.72
N ALA A 32 19.85 14.16 -24.47
CA ALA A 32 20.24 12.81 -24.10
C ALA A 32 19.40 12.36 -22.90
N ASP A 33 18.42 11.47 -23.14
CA ASP A 33 17.49 11.00 -22.12
C ASP A 33 18.27 10.25 -21.05
N THR A 34 18.62 10.95 -19.98
CA THR A 34 19.24 10.34 -18.81
C THR A 34 18.14 9.74 -17.94
N ILE A 35 18.30 8.48 -17.55
CA ILE A 35 17.41 7.79 -16.63
C ILE A 35 18.11 7.49 -15.30
N ASN A 36 17.32 7.46 -14.23
CA ASN A 36 17.81 7.04 -12.92
C ASN A 36 17.90 5.52 -12.87
N VAL A 37 19.08 5.00 -12.61
CA VAL A 37 19.33 3.59 -12.35
C VAL A 37 19.97 3.45 -10.96
N ALA A 38 20.33 2.23 -10.55
CA ALA A 38 20.90 2.01 -9.23
C ALA A 38 22.04 3.00 -8.91
N PHE A 39 21.77 3.93 -7.98
CA PHE A 39 22.70 4.93 -7.41
C PHE A 39 23.30 5.95 -8.41
N ARG A 40 22.95 5.93 -9.69
CA ARG A 40 23.51 6.82 -10.72
C ARG A 40 22.45 7.27 -11.74
N LYS A 41 22.76 8.34 -12.46
CA LYS A 41 22.09 8.69 -13.72
C LYS A 41 22.91 8.09 -14.87
N ALA A 42 22.23 7.54 -15.86
CA ALA A 42 22.88 6.98 -17.05
C ALA A 42 22.11 7.40 -18.30
N ASP A 43 22.81 7.51 -19.42
CA ASP A 43 22.16 7.68 -20.73
C ASP A 43 21.31 6.42 -21.00
N ALA A 44 20.03 6.61 -21.32
CA ALA A 44 19.09 5.52 -21.57
C ALA A 44 19.59 4.57 -22.66
N ARG A 45 20.38 5.09 -23.60
CA ARG A 45 21.00 4.31 -24.67
C ARG A 45 22.07 3.35 -24.18
N ASP A 46 22.71 3.65 -23.05
CA ASP A 46 23.81 2.86 -22.50
C ASP A 46 23.39 1.92 -21.37
N VAL A 47 22.11 1.94 -20.97
CA VAL A 47 21.58 1.03 -19.95
C VAL A 47 21.22 -0.31 -20.57
N ILE A 48 21.93 -1.36 -20.16
CA ILE A 48 21.73 -2.74 -20.66
C ILE A 48 21.01 -3.67 -19.68
N THR A 49 20.67 -3.16 -18.49
CA THR A 49 19.88 -3.90 -17.49
C THR A 49 18.38 -3.70 -17.71
N PRO A 50 17.51 -4.64 -17.28
CA PRO A 50 16.06 -4.54 -17.52
C PRO A 50 15.42 -3.47 -16.63
N VAL A 51 15.12 -2.32 -17.23
CA VAL A 51 14.47 -1.17 -16.58
C VAL A 51 13.28 -0.67 -17.39
N SER A 52 12.36 0.03 -16.73
CA SER A 52 11.31 0.83 -17.38
C SER A 52 11.16 2.15 -16.64
N THR A 53 11.13 3.25 -17.37
CA THR A 53 10.93 4.59 -16.79
C THR A 53 9.60 5.18 -17.25
N VAL A 54 8.86 5.78 -16.33
CA VAL A 54 7.60 6.49 -16.58
C VAL A 54 7.78 7.95 -16.20
N ASN A 55 7.61 8.85 -17.17
CA ASN A 55 7.59 10.28 -16.93
C ASN A 55 6.21 10.68 -16.37
N VAL A 56 6.17 11.02 -15.09
CA VAL A 56 4.91 11.30 -14.38
C VAL A 56 4.32 12.65 -14.76
N LYS A 57 5.13 13.63 -15.15
CA LYS A 57 4.66 14.95 -15.57
C LYS A 57 3.69 14.85 -16.75
N ASN A 58 4.08 14.11 -17.79
CA ASN A 58 3.24 13.90 -18.97
C ASN A 58 1.97 13.09 -18.65
N LEU A 59 2.02 12.24 -17.61
CA LEU A 59 0.90 11.44 -17.16
C LEU A 59 -0.15 12.28 -16.42
N LEU A 60 0.30 13.19 -15.55
CA LEU A 60 -0.57 14.06 -14.74
C LEU A 60 -1.39 15.05 -15.56
N GLU A 61 -0.92 15.40 -16.76
CA GLU A 61 -1.68 16.25 -17.69
C GLU A 61 -2.93 15.54 -18.23
N LYS A 62 -2.91 14.21 -18.25
CA LYS A 62 -3.98 13.37 -18.83
C LYS A 62 -4.81 12.66 -17.77
N ASN A 63 -4.16 12.17 -16.71
CA ASN A 63 -4.80 11.38 -15.65
C ASN A 63 -4.27 11.83 -14.29
N TYR A 64 -5.18 12.16 -13.38
CA TYR A 64 -4.83 12.42 -11.99
C TYR A 64 -4.94 11.14 -11.17
N ASN A 65 -3.85 10.76 -10.49
CA ASN A 65 -3.80 9.61 -9.60
C ASN A 65 -3.74 10.06 -8.14
N THR A 66 -4.32 9.26 -7.26
CA THR A 66 -4.30 9.52 -5.80
C THR A 66 -2.94 9.20 -5.20
N TYR A 67 -2.39 8.05 -5.55
CA TYR A 67 -1.11 7.55 -5.06
C TYR A 67 -0.11 7.42 -6.19
N SER A 68 1.15 7.50 -5.86
CA SER A 68 2.24 7.55 -6.83
C SER A 68 2.34 6.33 -7.75
N LEU A 69 1.96 5.15 -7.27
CA LEU A 69 2.02 3.90 -8.04
C LEU A 69 0.67 3.46 -8.62
N ASP A 70 -0.39 4.27 -8.48
CA ASP A 70 -1.69 3.97 -9.07
C ASP A 70 -1.60 3.92 -10.61
N ASN A 71 -2.23 2.91 -11.20
CA ASN A 71 -2.29 2.68 -12.64
C ASN A 71 -0.93 2.45 -13.35
N MET A 72 0.17 2.31 -12.60
CA MET A 72 1.49 2.06 -13.19
C MET A 72 1.59 0.69 -13.87
N GLN A 73 0.73 -0.27 -13.53
CA GLN A 73 0.64 -1.57 -14.21
C GLN A 73 0.33 -1.47 -15.70
N ALA A 74 -0.33 -0.41 -16.13
CA ALA A 74 -0.60 -0.16 -17.56
C ALA A 74 0.60 0.47 -18.31
N LEU A 75 1.59 0.98 -17.57
CA LEU A 75 2.70 1.79 -18.10
C LEU A 75 4.06 1.11 -17.94
N ALA A 76 4.22 0.26 -16.93
CA ALA A 76 5.45 -0.46 -16.65
C ALA A 76 5.25 -1.96 -16.86
N ALA A 77 5.74 -2.49 -17.96
CA ALA A 77 5.65 -3.92 -18.26
C ALA A 77 6.29 -4.77 -17.14
N GLY A 78 5.58 -5.83 -16.70
CA GLY A 78 6.00 -6.70 -15.61
C GLY A 78 5.71 -6.16 -14.21
N TYR A 79 5.00 -5.03 -14.09
CA TYR A 79 4.49 -4.49 -12.83
C TYR A 79 2.97 -4.66 -12.75
N ASN A 80 2.48 -5.28 -11.67
CA ASN A 80 1.06 -5.47 -11.37
C ASN A 80 0.75 -5.30 -9.87
N GLY A 81 1.44 -4.34 -9.23
CA GLY A 81 1.51 -4.19 -7.77
C GLY A 81 2.80 -4.79 -7.22
N SER A 82 3.40 -5.74 -7.92
CA SER A 82 4.74 -6.26 -7.66
C SER A 82 5.51 -6.45 -8.97
N LEU A 83 6.84 -6.50 -8.91
CA LEU A 83 7.68 -6.75 -10.09
C LEU A 83 7.77 -8.26 -10.35
N TRP A 84 7.28 -8.70 -11.52
CA TRP A 84 7.29 -10.10 -11.93
C TRP A 84 6.63 -11.07 -10.92
N ASN A 85 5.62 -10.62 -10.16
CA ASN A 85 4.97 -11.38 -9.08
C ASN A 85 5.91 -11.90 -8.00
N GLN A 86 7.03 -11.23 -7.74
CA GLN A 86 8.03 -11.68 -6.77
C GLN A 86 7.77 -11.20 -5.33
N GLY A 87 6.72 -10.42 -5.14
CA GLY A 87 6.38 -9.78 -3.86
C GLY A 87 6.79 -8.30 -3.83
N ASP A 88 6.84 -7.72 -2.64
CA ASP A 88 7.03 -6.28 -2.45
C ASP A 88 8.42 -5.83 -2.89
N ALA A 89 8.45 -4.94 -3.88
CA ALA A 89 9.67 -4.32 -4.34
C ALA A 89 10.16 -3.26 -3.34
N LEU A 90 11.48 -3.02 -3.31
CA LEU A 90 12.05 -1.92 -2.54
C LEU A 90 11.69 -0.59 -3.19
N VAL A 91 10.93 0.26 -2.52
CA VAL A 91 10.65 1.63 -2.97
C VAL A 91 11.69 2.59 -2.41
N LEU A 92 12.27 3.41 -3.29
CA LEU A 92 13.21 4.45 -2.92
C LEU A 92 12.70 5.80 -3.43
N ILE A 93 12.56 6.77 -2.53
CA ILE A 93 12.26 8.18 -2.87
C ILE A 93 13.56 8.95 -2.71
N ASP A 94 14.07 9.49 -3.83
CA ASP A 94 15.36 10.18 -3.92
C ASP A 94 16.54 9.36 -3.34
N GLY A 95 16.49 8.03 -3.51
CA GLY A 95 17.52 7.10 -3.03
C GLY A 95 17.36 6.60 -1.59
N VAL A 96 16.37 7.10 -0.85
CA VAL A 96 16.07 6.67 0.52
C VAL A 96 14.92 5.66 0.51
N PRO A 97 15.04 4.50 1.19
CA PRO A 97 13.94 3.54 1.32
C PRO A 97 12.75 4.14 2.09
N ARG A 98 11.65 4.39 1.40
CA ARG A 98 10.43 5.05 1.91
C ARG A 98 9.18 4.42 1.30
N ASP A 99 8.03 4.60 1.94
CA ASP A 99 6.74 4.19 1.39
C ASP A 99 6.34 5.10 0.22
N ALA A 100 5.88 4.50 -0.88
CA ALA A 100 5.42 5.21 -2.07
C ALA A 100 4.25 6.17 -1.79
N ASN A 101 3.45 5.91 -0.75
CA ASN A 101 2.33 6.77 -0.35
C ASN A 101 2.77 8.09 0.30
N ASN A 102 4.06 8.22 0.62
CA ASN A 102 4.62 9.41 1.24
C ASN A 102 5.05 10.48 0.22
N VAL A 103 4.82 10.24 -1.07
CA VAL A 103 5.08 11.20 -2.13
C VAL A 103 3.84 11.37 -2.99
N LEU A 104 3.48 12.61 -3.28
CA LEU A 104 2.35 12.91 -4.14
C LEU A 104 2.74 12.78 -5.62
N PRO A 105 1.83 12.32 -6.49
CA PRO A 105 2.10 12.30 -7.93
C PRO A 105 2.57 13.65 -8.48
N THR A 106 2.04 14.76 -7.96
CA THR A 106 2.43 16.13 -8.35
C THR A 106 3.89 16.47 -8.01
N GLU A 107 4.49 15.79 -7.04
CA GLU A 107 5.88 15.99 -6.62
C GLU A 107 6.90 15.19 -7.43
N ILE A 108 6.42 14.25 -8.26
CA ILE A 108 7.27 13.28 -8.95
C ILE A 108 7.67 13.79 -10.32
N GLU A 109 8.95 13.67 -10.64
CA GLU A 109 9.51 13.86 -11.98
C GLU A 109 9.39 12.58 -12.81
N ASP A 110 9.97 11.49 -12.32
CA ASP A 110 9.95 10.18 -12.95
C ASP A 110 9.87 9.02 -11.96
N ILE A 111 9.42 7.86 -12.45
CA ILE A 111 9.45 6.59 -11.72
C ILE A 111 10.19 5.57 -12.58
N THR A 112 11.26 5.00 -12.06
CA THR A 112 12.03 3.93 -12.72
C THR A 112 11.84 2.60 -12.01
N PHE A 113 11.42 1.60 -12.75
CA PHE A 113 11.21 0.22 -12.31
C PHE A 113 12.45 -0.61 -12.66
N LEU A 114 13.22 -1.03 -11.66
CA LEU A 114 14.37 -1.93 -11.78
C LEU A 114 13.89 -3.37 -11.61
N LYS A 115 13.72 -4.08 -12.72
CA LYS A 115 12.96 -5.34 -12.78
C LYS A 115 13.82 -6.59 -12.62
N GLY A 116 15.03 -6.57 -13.16
CA GLY A 116 15.94 -7.72 -13.15
C GLY A 116 16.90 -7.72 -11.97
N ALA A 117 17.43 -8.87 -11.64
CA ALA A 117 18.42 -9.03 -10.58
C ALA A 117 19.69 -8.19 -10.84
N SER A 118 20.12 -8.07 -12.11
CA SER A 118 21.26 -7.24 -12.52
C SER A 118 21.04 -5.75 -12.25
N ALA A 119 19.79 -5.26 -12.38
CA ALA A 119 19.46 -3.86 -12.16
C ALA A 119 19.45 -3.47 -10.67
N VAL A 120 19.30 -4.45 -9.76
CA VAL A 120 19.12 -4.18 -8.32
C VAL A 120 20.27 -4.69 -7.44
N VAL A 121 21.27 -5.35 -8.00
CA VAL A 121 22.34 -6.00 -7.23
C VAL A 121 23.03 -5.07 -6.24
N LEU A 122 23.21 -3.79 -6.58
CA LEU A 122 23.85 -2.80 -5.72
C LEU A 122 23.04 -2.42 -4.47
N TYR A 123 21.73 -2.67 -4.46
CA TYR A 123 20.88 -2.44 -3.27
C TYR A 123 20.93 -3.59 -2.26
N GLY A 124 21.64 -4.68 -2.60
CA GLY A 124 21.81 -5.84 -1.75
C GLY A 124 20.55 -6.65 -1.53
N SER A 125 20.47 -7.30 -0.38
CA SER A 125 19.37 -8.19 0.01
C SER A 125 17.99 -7.55 -0.09
N ARG A 126 17.84 -6.29 0.29
CA ARG A 126 16.55 -5.59 0.34
C ARG A 126 15.85 -5.45 -1.02
N ALA A 127 16.61 -5.39 -2.11
CA ALA A 127 16.06 -5.24 -3.44
C ALA A 127 15.94 -6.57 -4.20
N ALA A 128 16.04 -7.70 -3.53
CA ALA A 128 16.00 -9.00 -4.21
C ALA A 128 14.67 -9.29 -4.94
N LYS A 129 13.59 -8.59 -4.59
CA LYS A 129 12.28 -8.66 -5.26
C LYS A 129 12.06 -7.53 -6.28
N GLY A 130 13.13 -6.80 -6.63
CA GLY A 130 13.08 -5.63 -7.51
C GLY A 130 13.13 -4.32 -6.73
N ALA A 131 13.28 -3.20 -7.45
CA ALA A 131 13.24 -1.87 -6.86
C ALA A 131 12.46 -0.88 -7.73
N ILE A 132 11.84 0.11 -7.09
CA ILE A 132 11.12 1.21 -7.72
C ILE A 132 11.76 2.50 -7.25
N LEU A 133 12.35 3.24 -8.17
CA LEU A 133 12.98 4.52 -7.90
C LEU A 133 11.99 5.63 -8.22
N ILE A 134 11.63 6.43 -7.25
CA ILE A 134 10.80 7.62 -7.40
C ILE A 134 11.71 8.83 -7.26
N THR A 135 11.81 9.62 -8.33
CA THR A 135 12.58 10.86 -8.34
C THR A 135 11.63 12.03 -8.16
N THR A 136 11.89 12.87 -7.17
CA THR A 136 11.07 14.06 -6.95
C THR A 136 11.59 15.26 -7.76
N LYS A 137 10.68 16.19 -8.07
CA LYS A 137 10.99 17.43 -8.78
C LYS A 137 12.04 18.26 -8.05
N ARG A 138 12.87 18.95 -8.83
CA ARG A 138 13.93 19.82 -8.35
C ARG A 138 13.76 21.24 -8.87
N GLY A 139 14.35 22.20 -8.16
CA GLY A 139 14.46 23.57 -8.62
C GLY A 139 15.34 23.70 -9.87
N LYS A 140 15.16 24.79 -10.60
CA LYS A 140 15.95 25.13 -11.78
C LYS A 140 16.52 26.54 -11.63
N ILE A 141 17.56 26.86 -12.41
CA ILE A 141 18.09 28.23 -12.50
C ILE A 141 17.12 29.04 -13.37
N GLU A 142 16.06 29.51 -12.76
CA GLU A 142 15.00 30.30 -13.41
C GLU A 142 14.32 31.22 -12.38
N PRO A 143 13.62 32.28 -12.83
CA PRO A 143 12.77 33.08 -11.95
C PRO A 143 11.74 32.23 -11.26
N LEU A 144 11.25 32.69 -10.10
CA LEU A 144 10.18 32.00 -9.36
C LEU A 144 8.99 31.73 -10.28
N LYS A 145 8.66 30.46 -10.40
CA LYS A 145 7.47 29.97 -11.08
C LYS A 145 6.53 29.35 -10.06
N ILE A 146 5.27 29.75 -10.12
CA ILE A 146 4.21 29.26 -9.22
C ILE A 146 3.21 28.51 -10.08
N THR A 147 2.93 27.24 -9.71
CA THR A 147 1.91 26.44 -10.34
C THR A 147 0.87 26.05 -9.29
N ALA A 148 -0.39 26.42 -9.52
CA ALA A 148 -1.50 26.04 -8.65
C ALA A 148 -2.44 25.09 -9.40
N ARG A 149 -2.89 24.06 -8.71
CA ARG A 149 -3.84 23.09 -9.21
C ARG A 149 -4.94 22.85 -8.20
N ALA A 150 -6.18 22.80 -8.65
CA ALA A 150 -7.32 22.39 -7.86
C ALA A 150 -8.11 21.32 -8.62
N ASN A 151 -8.37 20.19 -7.98
CA ASN A 151 -9.12 19.09 -8.55
C ASN A 151 -10.34 18.80 -7.67
N TYR A 152 -11.48 18.58 -8.33
CA TYR A 152 -12.66 18.02 -7.71
C TYR A 152 -12.96 16.68 -8.39
N GLN A 153 -13.08 15.63 -7.56
CA GLN A 153 -13.41 14.29 -8.02
C GLN A 153 -14.71 13.85 -7.38
N MET A 154 -15.55 13.20 -8.16
CA MET A 154 -16.76 12.56 -7.70
C MET A 154 -16.69 11.07 -8.00
N SER A 155 -16.61 10.26 -6.93
CA SER A 155 -16.69 8.81 -7.06
C SER A 155 -18.14 8.39 -7.07
N VAL A 156 -18.55 7.67 -8.13
CA VAL A 156 -19.92 7.16 -8.29
C VAL A 156 -19.89 5.66 -8.04
N ALA A 157 -20.71 5.17 -7.13
CA ALA A 157 -20.83 3.74 -6.92
C ALA A 157 -21.39 3.06 -8.18
N LYS A 158 -20.62 2.18 -8.79
CA LYS A 158 -21.01 1.47 -10.00
C LYS A 158 -22.19 0.54 -9.75
N SER A 159 -22.14 -0.20 -8.64
CA SER A 159 -23.20 -1.08 -8.15
C SER A 159 -22.95 -1.41 -6.69
N TYR A 160 -24.01 -1.71 -5.97
CA TYR A 160 -23.93 -2.32 -4.65
C TYR A 160 -24.39 -3.78 -4.75
N PRO A 161 -23.92 -4.66 -3.85
CA PRO A 161 -24.40 -6.04 -3.80
C PRO A 161 -25.92 -6.09 -3.60
N THR A 162 -26.56 -7.03 -4.26
CA THR A 162 -27.98 -7.35 -4.05
C THR A 162 -28.06 -8.66 -3.30
N TYR A 163 -28.74 -8.65 -2.16
CA TYR A 163 -28.97 -9.82 -1.32
C TYR A 163 -30.42 -10.27 -1.40
N ILE A 164 -30.66 -11.53 -1.07
CA ILE A 164 -32.02 -12.06 -0.92
C ILE A 164 -32.75 -11.31 0.20
N ASP A 165 -34.05 -11.16 0.05
CA ASP A 165 -34.90 -10.55 1.07
C ASP A 165 -35.14 -11.47 2.27
N GLY A 166 -35.78 -10.92 3.34
CA GLY A 166 -36.03 -11.64 4.57
C GLY A 166 -36.94 -12.85 4.39
N ALA A 167 -37.95 -12.77 3.54
CA ALA A 167 -38.88 -13.89 3.28
C ALA A 167 -38.18 -15.01 2.51
N GLN A 168 -37.39 -14.66 1.49
CA GLN A 168 -36.57 -15.64 0.76
C GLN A 168 -35.55 -16.30 1.68
N TYR A 169 -34.87 -15.51 2.53
CA TYR A 169 -33.92 -16.05 3.51
C TYR A 169 -34.62 -17.08 4.43
N MET A 170 -35.76 -16.74 5.03
CA MET A 170 -36.49 -17.63 5.93
C MET A 170 -36.95 -18.92 5.24
N THR A 171 -37.42 -18.79 3.99
CA THR A 171 -37.83 -19.94 3.18
C THR A 171 -36.66 -20.90 2.91
N LEU A 172 -35.55 -20.36 2.45
CA LEU A 172 -34.34 -21.16 2.18
C LEU A 172 -33.76 -21.79 3.46
N TYR A 173 -33.82 -21.06 4.58
CA TYR A 173 -33.37 -21.56 5.87
C TYR A 173 -34.24 -22.75 6.34
N ASN A 174 -35.58 -22.64 6.25
CA ASN A 174 -36.47 -23.72 6.56
C ASN A 174 -36.26 -24.94 5.64
N GLN A 175 -35.97 -24.70 4.36
CA GLN A 175 -35.65 -25.80 3.43
C GLN A 175 -34.33 -26.49 3.82
N ALA A 176 -33.32 -25.76 4.25
CA ALA A 176 -32.07 -26.35 4.74
C ALA A 176 -32.31 -27.21 5.99
N LEU A 177 -33.10 -26.70 6.95
CA LEU A 177 -33.48 -27.47 8.13
C LEU A 177 -34.27 -28.78 7.76
N ALA A 178 -35.19 -28.69 6.81
CA ALA A 178 -35.93 -29.85 6.34
C ALA A 178 -35.02 -30.91 5.67
N ASN A 179 -34.01 -30.46 4.92
CA ASN A 179 -33.01 -31.36 4.33
C ASN A 179 -32.18 -32.09 5.41
N ASP A 180 -31.96 -31.44 6.55
CA ASP A 180 -31.28 -32.02 7.71
C ASP A 180 -32.21 -32.80 8.64
N GLY A 181 -33.51 -32.95 8.28
CA GLY A 181 -34.51 -33.63 9.09
C GLY A 181 -34.96 -32.86 10.33
N LEU A 182 -34.72 -31.55 10.37
CA LEU A 182 -35.07 -30.68 11.49
C LEU A 182 -36.38 -29.93 11.23
N SER A 183 -37.03 -29.49 12.30
CA SER A 183 -38.26 -28.70 12.22
C SER A 183 -38.00 -27.30 11.67
N ALA A 184 -38.98 -26.74 10.94
CA ALA A 184 -38.91 -25.36 10.45
C ALA A 184 -38.74 -24.37 11.61
N LYS A 185 -37.85 -23.42 11.44
CA LYS A 185 -37.61 -22.35 12.40
C LYS A 185 -38.63 -21.20 12.27
N TYR A 186 -39.00 -20.88 11.04
CA TYR A 186 -39.86 -19.75 10.72
C TYR A 186 -41.24 -20.25 10.32
N SER A 187 -42.31 -19.66 10.86
CA SER A 187 -43.68 -19.99 10.50
C SER A 187 -44.04 -19.47 9.10
N ALA A 188 -45.04 -20.08 8.48
CA ALA A 188 -45.58 -19.58 7.21
C ALA A 188 -46.16 -18.16 7.34
N GLU A 189 -46.73 -17.83 8.51
CA GLU A 189 -47.24 -16.51 8.83
C GLU A 189 -46.11 -15.48 8.88
N ASP A 190 -44.99 -15.77 9.54
CA ASP A 190 -43.82 -14.88 9.61
C ASP A 190 -43.26 -14.60 8.22
N ILE A 191 -43.14 -15.65 7.39
CA ILE A 191 -42.64 -15.51 6.01
C ILE A 191 -43.60 -14.64 5.19
N TYR A 192 -44.90 -14.86 5.30
CA TYR A 192 -45.91 -14.06 4.60
C TYR A 192 -45.88 -12.60 5.03
N ASN A 193 -45.88 -12.34 6.34
CA ASN A 193 -45.89 -10.97 6.88
C ASN A 193 -44.63 -10.21 6.52
N THR A 194 -43.45 -10.88 6.49
CA THR A 194 -42.20 -10.28 6.03
C THR A 194 -42.26 -9.95 4.53
N ALA A 195 -42.76 -10.86 3.71
CA ALA A 195 -42.92 -10.64 2.27
C ALA A 195 -43.93 -9.53 1.95
N ALA A 196 -45.03 -9.47 2.69
CA ALA A 196 -46.10 -8.48 2.51
C ALA A 196 -45.74 -7.11 3.13
N GLY A 197 -44.72 -7.03 4.00
CA GLY A 197 -44.34 -5.79 4.70
C GLY A 197 -45.46 -5.25 5.64
N THR A 198 -46.26 -6.15 6.24
CA THR A 198 -47.42 -5.78 7.06
C THR A 198 -47.07 -4.88 8.26
N ASN A 199 -45.92 -5.19 8.88
CA ASN A 199 -45.32 -4.37 9.93
C ASN A 199 -43.79 -4.54 9.86
N PRO A 200 -43.06 -3.63 9.21
CA PRO A 200 -41.61 -3.78 8.98
C PRO A 200 -40.77 -3.72 10.27
N TYR A 201 -41.36 -3.31 11.37
CA TYR A 201 -40.72 -3.26 12.68
C TYR A 201 -40.88 -4.58 13.46
N ARG A 202 -41.97 -5.30 13.22
CA ARG A 202 -42.21 -6.63 13.77
C ARG A 202 -41.65 -7.74 12.90
N TYR A 203 -41.75 -7.57 11.58
CA TYR A 203 -41.30 -8.51 10.55
C TYR A 203 -40.26 -7.83 9.66
N PRO A 204 -39.04 -7.59 10.19
CA PRO A 204 -38.04 -6.82 9.48
C PRO A 204 -37.61 -7.49 8.17
N ASN A 205 -37.43 -6.64 7.16
CA ASN A 205 -36.89 -7.01 5.86
C ASN A 205 -35.90 -5.94 5.42
N GLN A 206 -34.69 -5.99 5.97
CA GLN A 206 -33.70 -4.94 5.82
C GLN A 206 -32.87 -5.14 4.56
N GLN A 207 -32.75 -4.09 3.76
CA GLN A 207 -31.86 -3.99 2.60
C GLN A 207 -30.76 -3.01 2.92
N PHE A 208 -29.59 -3.53 3.30
CA PHE A 208 -28.52 -2.70 3.87
C PHE A 208 -27.73 -1.90 2.82
N TYR A 209 -27.75 -2.33 1.56
CA TYR A 209 -27.10 -1.65 0.45
C TYR A 209 -28.10 -0.85 -0.38
N ASN A 210 -28.75 0.12 0.23
CA ASN A 210 -29.72 0.97 -0.43
C ASN A 210 -29.44 2.48 -0.21
N SER A 211 -30.23 3.33 -0.85
CA SER A 211 -30.11 4.79 -0.77
C SER A 211 -30.40 5.38 0.62
N ASP A 212 -30.98 4.61 1.54
CA ASP A 212 -31.28 5.09 2.90
C ASP A 212 -30.01 5.15 3.74
N TYR A 213 -29.08 4.23 3.50
CA TYR A 213 -27.82 4.13 4.21
C TYR A 213 -26.63 4.66 3.42
N LEU A 214 -26.72 4.68 2.08
CA LEU A 214 -25.61 4.95 1.20
C LEU A 214 -25.92 6.08 0.21
N LYS A 215 -24.95 6.99 0.07
CA LYS A 215 -24.95 8.02 -0.97
C LYS A 215 -24.62 7.38 -2.32
N LYS A 216 -25.18 7.91 -3.40
CA LYS A 216 -24.78 7.51 -4.77
C LYS A 216 -23.37 7.94 -5.11
N THR A 217 -22.92 9.01 -4.49
CA THR A 217 -21.62 9.62 -4.77
C THR A 217 -20.91 10.04 -3.50
N LYS A 218 -19.59 9.98 -3.52
CA LYS A 218 -18.73 10.69 -2.56
C LYS A 218 -17.82 11.65 -3.31
N SER A 219 -17.49 12.75 -2.67
CA SER A 219 -16.63 13.78 -3.25
C SER A 219 -15.24 13.76 -2.63
N ARG A 220 -14.26 14.12 -3.46
CA ARG A 220 -12.91 14.44 -3.05
C ARG A 220 -12.50 15.74 -3.72
N TYR A 221 -11.83 16.59 -2.99
CA TYR A 221 -11.15 17.75 -3.53
C TYR A 221 -9.72 17.77 -3.03
N ASP A 222 -8.82 18.21 -3.92
CA ASP A 222 -7.42 18.41 -3.61
C ASP A 222 -6.91 19.70 -4.26
N VAL A 223 -6.07 20.40 -3.51
CA VAL A 223 -5.45 21.65 -3.91
C VAL A 223 -3.95 21.51 -3.72
N THR A 224 -3.19 21.91 -4.72
CA THR A 224 -1.73 21.87 -4.70
C THR A 224 -1.18 23.19 -5.18
N ALA A 225 -0.16 23.70 -4.49
CA ALA A 225 0.64 24.84 -4.90
C ALA A 225 2.12 24.43 -4.96
N GLU A 226 2.71 24.60 -6.13
CA GLU A 226 4.13 24.30 -6.39
C GLU A 226 4.88 25.60 -6.63
N PHE A 227 6.06 25.72 -6.04
CA PHE A 227 6.96 26.85 -6.16
C PHE A 227 8.32 26.31 -6.62
N GLU A 228 8.79 26.71 -7.77
CA GLU A 228 10.09 26.30 -8.31
C GLU A 228 10.88 27.53 -8.80
N GLY A 229 12.19 27.46 -8.69
CA GLY A 229 13.08 28.52 -9.15
C GLY A 229 14.44 28.48 -8.49
N GLY A 230 15.22 29.51 -8.72
CA GLY A 230 16.51 29.68 -8.06
C GLY A 230 17.56 30.37 -8.91
N GLY A 231 18.73 30.48 -8.35
CA GLY A 231 19.92 31.05 -8.97
C GLY A 231 21.07 30.06 -9.05
N LYS A 232 22.26 30.53 -9.42
CA LYS A 232 23.44 29.67 -9.55
C LYS A 232 23.89 29.04 -8.22
N PHE A 233 23.64 29.72 -7.11
CA PHE A 233 24.03 29.22 -5.79
C PHE A 233 23.02 28.25 -5.18
N ALA A 234 21.72 28.52 -5.34
CA ALA A 234 20.67 27.70 -4.77
C ALA A 234 19.47 27.60 -5.73
N GLN A 235 18.96 26.40 -5.90
CA GLN A 235 17.71 26.11 -6.60
C GLN A 235 16.77 25.44 -5.61
N PHE A 236 15.47 25.72 -5.73
CA PHE A 236 14.48 25.17 -4.82
C PHE A 236 13.21 24.71 -5.55
N TYR A 237 12.62 23.65 -5.03
CA TYR A 237 11.27 23.19 -5.33
C TYR A 237 10.52 23.02 -4.02
N THR A 238 9.32 23.57 -3.94
CA THR A 238 8.43 23.42 -2.78
C THR A 238 7.04 23.06 -3.26
N ASN A 239 6.40 22.10 -2.59
CA ASN A 239 5.02 21.69 -2.82
C ASN A 239 4.24 21.79 -1.52
N VAL A 240 3.10 22.46 -1.55
CA VAL A 240 2.10 22.46 -0.46
C VAL A 240 0.81 21.90 -1.03
N SER A 241 0.30 20.84 -0.41
CA SER A 241 -0.86 20.13 -0.91
C SER A 241 -1.81 19.75 0.22
N TYR A 242 -3.10 19.90 -0.03
CA TYR A 242 -4.16 19.46 0.86
C TYR A 242 -5.22 18.70 0.08
N TYR A 243 -5.67 17.57 0.59
CA TYR A 243 -6.87 16.93 0.09
C TYR A 243 -7.83 16.55 1.21
N ARG A 244 -9.11 16.46 0.87
CA ARG A 244 -10.15 15.89 1.71
C ARG A 244 -11.10 15.04 0.90
N GLU A 245 -11.40 13.84 1.41
CA GLU A 245 -12.31 12.87 0.81
C GLU A 245 -13.39 12.48 1.82
N GLY A 246 -14.65 12.48 1.39
CA GLY A 246 -15.78 12.02 2.19
C GLY A 246 -16.05 10.53 2.04
N ASP A 247 -17.14 10.05 2.67
CA ASP A 247 -17.56 8.64 2.63
C ASP A 247 -18.91 8.47 1.92
N PHE A 248 -19.23 7.25 1.53
CA PHE A 248 -20.53 6.86 0.99
C PHE A 248 -21.63 6.75 2.05
N LEU A 249 -21.29 6.63 3.33
CA LEU A 249 -22.27 6.54 4.41
C LEU A 249 -23.13 7.80 4.51
N ASN A 250 -24.46 7.61 4.65
CA ASN A 250 -25.44 8.70 4.61
C ASN A 250 -26.20 8.91 5.93
N PHE A 251 -25.87 8.20 7.00
CA PHE A 251 -26.62 8.23 8.24
C PHE A 251 -25.72 8.24 9.48
N GLY A 252 -26.27 8.64 10.61
CA GLY A 252 -25.58 8.70 11.89
C GLY A 252 -24.24 9.46 11.80
N GLU A 253 -23.26 9.01 12.54
CA GLU A 253 -21.89 9.55 12.52
C GLU A 253 -21.16 9.28 11.19
N GLY A 254 -21.58 8.25 10.44
CA GLY A 254 -21.00 7.97 9.12
C GLY A 254 -21.11 9.11 8.10
N LYS A 255 -22.07 10.05 8.28
CA LYS A 255 -22.14 11.28 7.46
C LYS A 255 -20.90 12.15 7.61
N ASN A 256 -20.28 12.10 8.78
CA ASN A 256 -19.15 12.91 9.19
C ASN A 256 -17.81 12.24 8.87
N ASN A 257 -17.83 11.02 8.35
CA ASN A 257 -16.61 10.31 7.95
C ASN A 257 -15.86 11.09 6.88
N TYR A 258 -14.58 11.29 7.11
CA TYR A 258 -13.68 11.90 6.15
C TYR A 258 -12.25 11.42 6.32
N THR A 259 -11.48 11.62 5.27
CA THR A 259 -10.03 11.49 5.28
C THR A 259 -9.44 12.77 4.73
N ASP A 260 -8.49 13.37 5.44
CA ASP A 260 -7.74 14.51 4.93
C ASP A 260 -6.22 14.34 5.11
N ARG A 261 -5.47 15.04 4.28
CA ARG A 261 -4.01 15.05 4.32
C ARG A 261 -3.48 16.44 3.94
N LEU A 262 -2.61 16.95 4.78
CA LEU A 262 -1.74 18.08 4.46
C LEU A 262 -0.34 17.56 4.21
N ASN A 263 0.29 17.97 3.11
CA ASN A 263 1.65 17.61 2.77
C ASN A 263 2.44 18.87 2.39
N VAL A 264 3.66 18.97 2.91
CA VAL A 264 4.60 20.04 2.58
C VAL A 264 5.95 19.42 2.28
N ARG A 265 6.43 19.61 1.07
CA ARG A 265 7.76 19.17 0.61
C ARG A 265 8.62 20.37 0.23
N GLY A 266 9.89 20.32 0.58
CA GLY A 266 10.91 21.25 0.12
C GLY A 266 12.17 20.52 -0.30
N ASN A 267 12.64 20.77 -1.53
CA ASN A 267 13.89 20.26 -2.06
C ASN A 267 14.76 21.45 -2.43
N ILE A 268 15.97 21.51 -1.90
CA ILE A 268 16.93 22.58 -2.13
C ILE A 268 18.23 21.96 -2.63
N ASP A 269 18.70 22.42 -3.78
CA ASP A 269 20.01 22.09 -4.31
C ASP A 269 20.94 23.30 -4.16
N LEU A 270 22.16 23.06 -3.69
CA LEU A 270 23.15 24.09 -3.34
C LEU A 270 24.44 23.86 -4.13
N GLN A 271 24.93 24.91 -4.79
CA GLN A 271 26.29 24.95 -5.34
C GLN A 271 27.19 25.65 -4.33
N LEU A 272 27.91 24.87 -3.54
CA LEU A 272 28.74 25.38 -2.42
C LEU A 272 30.06 25.96 -2.91
N ALA A 273 30.65 25.33 -3.92
CA ALA A 273 31.86 25.74 -4.62
C ALA A 273 31.87 25.10 -6.01
N ASP A 274 32.81 25.48 -6.88
CA ASP A 274 32.91 24.88 -8.23
C ASP A 274 33.10 23.35 -8.18
N TRP A 275 33.72 22.85 -7.13
CA TRP A 275 34.01 21.44 -6.90
C TRP A 275 33.10 20.76 -5.86
N ALA A 276 32.14 21.50 -5.27
CA ALA A 276 31.28 21.00 -4.21
C ALA A 276 29.83 21.43 -4.39
N SER A 277 28.90 20.47 -4.39
CA SER A 277 27.46 20.72 -4.36
C SER A 277 26.81 19.91 -3.24
N GLY A 278 25.65 20.34 -2.80
CA GLY A 278 24.89 19.66 -1.77
C GLY A 278 23.41 19.79 -2.00
N TRP A 279 22.63 19.07 -1.22
CA TRP A 279 21.17 19.17 -1.22
C TRP A 279 20.60 18.98 0.17
N VAL A 280 19.40 19.51 0.36
CA VAL A 280 18.57 19.30 1.54
C VAL A 280 17.15 19.03 1.07
N ASN A 281 16.59 17.93 1.48
CA ASN A 281 15.20 17.55 1.22
C ASN A 281 14.46 17.39 2.54
N ALA A 282 13.27 17.94 2.63
CA ALA A 282 12.38 17.78 3.76
C ALA A 282 10.95 17.53 3.28
N ASN A 283 10.24 16.62 3.94
CA ASN A 283 8.83 16.38 3.70
C ASN A 283 8.12 16.19 5.03
N ALA A 284 7.01 16.90 5.22
CA ALA A 284 6.13 16.75 6.37
C ALA A 284 4.72 16.40 5.87
N THR A 285 4.16 15.32 6.40
CA THR A 285 2.81 14.87 6.08
C THR A 285 2.00 14.73 7.37
N TYR A 286 0.85 15.36 7.40
CA TYR A 286 -0.18 15.18 8.41
C TYR A 286 -1.39 14.52 7.77
N TYR A 287 -1.78 13.37 8.30
CA TYR A 287 -2.91 12.59 7.82
C TYR A 287 -3.91 12.40 8.94
N ASN A 288 -5.19 12.63 8.66
CA ASN A 288 -6.26 12.51 9.62
C ASN A 288 -7.46 11.81 9.00
N GLN A 289 -7.99 10.80 9.69
CA GLN A 289 -9.16 10.06 9.26
C GLN A 289 -10.15 10.01 10.41
N HIS A 290 -11.32 10.60 10.21
CA HIS A 290 -12.44 10.52 11.14
C HIS A 290 -13.42 9.45 10.68
N GLY A 291 -13.86 8.61 11.61
CA GLY A 291 -14.80 7.52 11.34
C GLY A 291 -15.74 7.24 12.51
N SER A 292 -16.91 6.70 12.23
CA SER A 292 -17.81 6.17 13.25
C SER A 292 -17.22 4.90 13.91
N ASN A 293 -17.63 4.64 15.15
CA ASN A 293 -17.29 3.39 15.86
C ASN A 293 -18.19 2.22 15.43
N SER A 294 -18.52 2.12 14.14
CA SER A 294 -19.40 1.09 13.59
C SER A 294 -18.69 0.28 12.50
N GLU A 295 -18.85 -1.03 12.55
CA GLU A 295 -18.41 -1.94 11.46
C GLU A 295 -19.54 -2.13 10.41
N PHE A 296 -20.16 -1.04 9.95
CA PHE A 296 -21.31 -1.07 9.04
C PHE A 296 -21.09 -1.97 7.82
N TRP A 297 -19.96 -1.86 7.12
CA TRP A 297 -19.71 -2.61 5.90
C TRP A 297 -19.67 -4.13 6.13
N LYS A 298 -19.09 -4.55 7.25
CA LYS A 298 -19.08 -5.94 7.67
C LYS A 298 -20.49 -6.42 8.03
N ALA A 299 -21.21 -5.64 8.84
CA ALA A 299 -22.57 -5.96 9.24
C ALA A 299 -23.52 -6.01 8.03
N ALA A 300 -23.44 -5.06 7.11
CA ALA A 300 -24.25 -5.03 5.90
C ALA A 300 -24.05 -6.26 5.00
N SER A 301 -22.87 -6.89 5.05
CA SER A 301 -22.56 -8.10 4.29
C SER A 301 -22.90 -9.41 5.01
N THR A 302 -23.11 -9.39 6.33
CA THR A 302 -23.26 -10.62 7.14
C THR A 302 -24.55 -10.69 7.93
N LEU A 303 -25.18 -9.56 8.25
CA LEU A 303 -26.41 -9.51 9.02
C LEU A 303 -27.60 -10.03 8.19
N ARG A 304 -28.42 -10.91 8.79
CA ARG A 304 -29.59 -11.46 8.14
C ARG A 304 -30.68 -10.40 7.98
N PRO A 305 -31.37 -10.32 6.82
CA PRO A 305 -32.33 -9.24 6.55
C PRO A 305 -33.56 -9.25 7.46
N ASN A 306 -33.93 -10.40 8.03
CA ASN A 306 -35.06 -10.57 8.94
C ASN A 306 -34.69 -10.53 10.43
N ARG A 307 -33.45 -10.17 10.78
CA ARG A 307 -32.89 -10.37 12.12
C ARG A 307 -33.32 -9.30 13.12
N VAL A 308 -33.23 -8.04 12.75
CA VAL A 308 -33.50 -6.90 13.61
C VAL A 308 -34.09 -5.72 12.83
N ALA A 309 -35.03 -5.00 13.45
CA ALA A 309 -35.41 -3.66 13.01
C ALA A 309 -34.53 -2.65 13.77
N PRO A 310 -33.59 -1.96 13.12
CA PRO A 310 -32.62 -1.11 13.81
C PRO A 310 -33.26 0.10 14.52
N PHE A 311 -34.41 0.54 13.99
CA PHE A 311 -35.15 1.70 14.50
C PHE A 311 -36.62 1.33 14.62
N ILE A 312 -37.20 1.60 15.78
CA ILE A 312 -38.62 1.30 16.07
C ILE A 312 -39.31 2.59 16.46
N PRO A 313 -40.46 2.96 15.80
CA PRO A 313 -41.15 4.19 16.12
C PRO A 313 -41.75 4.20 17.53
N LEU A 314 -41.65 5.34 18.22
CA LEU A 314 -42.31 5.52 19.54
C LEU A 314 -43.82 5.40 19.45
N SER A 315 -44.41 5.69 18.28
CA SER A 315 -45.86 5.63 18.06
C SER A 315 -46.47 4.24 18.20
N TYR A 316 -45.66 3.18 18.21
CA TYR A 316 -46.11 1.80 18.44
C TYR A 316 -46.19 1.41 19.93
N LEU A 317 -45.63 2.24 20.83
CA LEU A 317 -45.73 1.97 22.27
C LEU A 317 -47.20 2.08 22.73
N ASP A 318 -47.63 1.15 23.59
CA ASP A 318 -48.94 1.27 24.25
C ASP A 318 -48.92 2.49 25.18
N PRO A 319 -49.82 3.48 24.97
CA PRO A 319 -49.88 4.65 25.83
C PRO A 319 -50.18 4.35 27.31
N LYS A 320 -50.66 3.12 27.60
CA LYS A 320 -50.99 2.68 28.95
C LYS A 320 -49.79 1.98 29.64
N ASP A 321 -48.74 1.59 28.89
CA ASP A 321 -47.55 1.00 29.47
C ASP A 321 -46.59 2.09 29.98
N ALA A 322 -46.84 2.57 31.17
CA ALA A 322 -46.04 3.60 31.81
C ALA A 322 -44.58 3.19 32.00
N ASN A 323 -44.31 1.90 32.19
CA ASN A 323 -42.95 1.38 32.41
C ASN A 323 -42.11 1.44 31.11
N SER A 324 -42.63 0.94 30.02
CA SER A 324 -41.95 0.99 28.71
C SER A 324 -41.78 2.45 28.25
N LEU A 325 -42.78 3.30 28.44
CA LEU A 325 -42.67 4.74 28.14
C LEU A 325 -41.57 5.41 28.96
N ALA A 326 -41.47 5.10 30.27
CA ALA A 326 -40.43 5.65 31.14
C ALA A 326 -39.01 5.18 30.70
N LEU A 327 -38.84 3.89 30.37
CA LEU A 327 -37.56 3.36 29.89
C LEU A 327 -37.13 4.07 28.61
N ILE A 328 -38.00 4.20 27.63
CA ILE A 328 -37.67 4.78 26.34
C ILE A 328 -37.44 6.31 26.50
N ASN A 329 -38.30 7.03 27.25
CA ASN A 329 -38.16 8.48 27.45
C ASN A 329 -36.89 8.85 28.22
N ASN A 330 -36.33 7.93 29.00
CA ASN A 330 -35.06 8.13 29.68
C ASN A 330 -33.86 7.81 28.77
N SER A 331 -34.08 7.19 27.61
CA SER A 331 -33.01 6.95 26.65
C SER A 331 -32.52 8.25 26.04
N ARG A 332 -31.19 8.37 25.93
CA ARG A 332 -30.54 9.52 25.28
C ARG A 332 -30.54 9.42 23.76
N ASN A 333 -30.75 8.22 23.21
CA ASN A 333 -30.61 7.91 21.79
C ASN A 333 -31.95 7.79 21.09
N ILE A 334 -32.81 8.82 21.26
CA ILE A 334 -34.03 8.98 20.46
C ILE A 334 -33.67 9.67 19.15
N ILE A 335 -33.89 8.97 18.06
CA ILE A 335 -33.55 9.42 16.71
C ILE A 335 -34.80 10.12 16.12
N THR A 336 -34.68 11.37 15.76
CA THR A 336 -35.76 12.12 15.10
C THR A 336 -35.53 12.10 13.58
N ASN A 337 -36.54 11.64 12.84
CA ASN A 337 -36.53 11.56 11.38
C ASN A 337 -35.28 10.86 10.81
N PRO A 338 -35.01 9.58 11.16
CA PRO A 338 -33.90 8.86 10.58
C PRO A 338 -34.06 8.75 9.06
N VAL A 339 -32.93 8.69 8.35
CA VAL A 339 -32.92 8.61 6.90
C VAL A 339 -33.64 7.34 6.43
N GLY A 340 -34.46 7.45 5.39
CA GLY A 340 -35.19 6.33 4.80
C GLY A 340 -36.44 5.87 5.55
N LEU A 341 -36.78 6.51 6.67
CA LEU A 341 -37.96 6.18 7.46
C LEU A 341 -38.98 7.32 7.49
N PRO A 342 -40.25 7.03 7.74
CA PRO A 342 -41.29 8.07 7.92
C PRO A 342 -40.90 9.08 8.99
N ALA A 343 -41.39 10.30 8.87
CA ALA A 343 -41.17 11.33 9.87
C ALA A 343 -41.69 10.89 11.24
N GLY A 344 -40.88 11.04 12.29
CA GLY A 344 -41.24 10.62 13.64
C GLY A 344 -40.02 10.46 14.55
N GLN A 345 -40.30 9.99 15.76
CA GLN A 345 -39.26 9.64 16.74
C GLN A 345 -39.14 8.13 16.84
N TYR A 346 -37.91 7.68 16.92
CA TYR A 346 -37.54 6.28 16.92
C TYR A 346 -36.53 5.98 18.04
N PHE A 347 -36.66 4.83 18.63
CA PHE A 347 -35.63 4.27 19.53
C PHE A 347 -34.83 3.16 18.83
N LEU A 348 -33.66 2.86 19.35
CA LEU A 348 -32.77 1.84 18.81
C LEU A 348 -33.31 0.45 19.13
N GLY A 349 -33.67 -0.31 18.09
CA GLY A 349 -34.22 -1.64 18.21
C GLY A 349 -33.13 -2.71 18.41
N ALA A 350 -33.49 -3.77 19.15
CA ALA A 350 -32.64 -4.91 19.42
C ALA A 350 -33.45 -6.21 19.48
N THR A 351 -32.74 -7.32 19.52
CA THR A 351 -33.27 -8.65 19.87
C THR A 351 -32.40 -9.25 20.97
N GLN A 352 -32.85 -10.33 21.59
CA GLN A 352 -32.04 -11.04 22.56
C GLN A 352 -30.71 -11.56 21.95
N GLU A 353 -30.72 -11.90 20.67
CA GLU A 353 -29.54 -12.41 19.96
C GLU A 353 -28.66 -11.29 19.39
N ASP A 354 -29.24 -10.11 19.08
CA ASP A 354 -28.55 -8.93 18.58
C ASP A 354 -28.86 -7.73 19.48
N GLN A 355 -28.22 -7.70 20.65
CA GLN A 355 -28.39 -6.65 21.64
C GLN A 355 -27.78 -5.33 21.22
N THR A 356 -26.81 -5.37 20.30
CA THR A 356 -26.25 -4.21 19.60
C THR A 356 -26.18 -4.52 18.11
N ASN A 357 -26.11 -3.50 17.28
CA ASN A 357 -25.94 -3.67 15.84
C ASN A 357 -25.26 -2.44 15.22
N ALA A 358 -24.64 -2.63 14.06
CA ALA A 358 -23.86 -1.58 13.41
C ALA A 358 -24.67 -0.32 13.03
N PHE A 359 -26.01 -0.41 12.94
CA PHE A 359 -26.86 0.74 12.68
C PHE A 359 -27.07 1.58 13.94
N ALA A 360 -27.27 0.92 15.08
CA ALA A 360 -27.32 1.57 16.39
C ALA A 360 -25.96 2.18 16.75
N ASP A 361 -24.85 1.43 16.51
CA ASP A 361 -23.50 1.93 16.69
C ASP A 361 -23.25 3.24 15.94
N MET A 362 -23.76 3.35 14.71
CA MET A 362 -23.62 4.54 13.88
C MET A 362 -24.21 5.80 14.50
N TYR A 363 -25.21 5.66 15.35
CA TYR A 363 -25.85 6.79 16.04
C TYR A 363 -25.37 7.02 17.46
N ALA A 364 -24.90 5.97 18.14
CA ALA A 364 -24.78 6.00 19.58
C ALA A 364 -23.42 5.55 20.15
N ALA A 365 -22.59 4.86 19.38
CA ALA A 365 -21.33 4.32 19.88
C ALA A 365 -20.16 5.32 19.87
N GLY A 366 -20.40 6.55 19.39
CA GLY A 366 -19.36 7.58 19.27
C GLY A 366 -18.53 7.46 17.99
N TYR A 367 -17.30 7.97 18.03
CA TYR A 367 -16.44 8.08 16.86
C TYR A 367 -14.97 7.77 17.19
N ASN A 368 -14.19 7.56 16.16
CA ASN A 368 -12.75 7.47 16.25
C ASN A 368 -12.06 8.39 15.24
N THR A 369 -10.84 8.77 15.58
CA THR A 369 -9.97 9.57 14.70
C THR A 369 -8.59 8.94 14.68
N TRP A 370 -8.19 8.44 13.51
CA TRP A 370 -6.84 8.00 13.29
C TRP A 370 -5.99 9.15 12.77
N THR A 371 -4.85 9.39 13.41
CA THR A 371 -3.92 10.46 13.05
C THR A 371 -2.56 9.88 12.75
N SER A 372 -1.93 10.31 11.66
CA SER A 372 -0.54 10.01 11.34
C SER A 372 0.23 11.29 11.06
N ARG A 373 1.44 11.37 11.61
CA ARG A 373 2.39 12.46 11.40
C ARG A 373 3.69 11.85 10.91
N GLN A 374 4.18 12.36 9.80
CA GLN A 374 5.41 11.88 9.19
C GLN A 374 6.32 13.06 8.90
N MET A 375 7.58 12.88 9.22
CA MET A 375 8.65 13.81 8.89
C MET A 375 9.77 13.01 8.22
N GLN A 376 10.19 13.45 7.06
CA GLN A 376 11.27 12.85 6.28
C GLN A 376 12.30 13.94 6.01
N PHE A 377 13.54 13.61 6.22
CA PHE A 377 14.65 14.53 6.00
C PHE A 377 15.82 13.77 5.41
N ASP A 378 16.41 14.29 4.36
CA ASP A 378 17.69 13.83 3.87
C ASP A 378 18.55 14.99 3.37
N THR A 379 19.84 14.82 3.51
CA THR A 379 20.85 15.78 3.06
C THR A 379 22.06 15.03 2.54
N GLY A 380 22.77 15.68 1.64
CA GLY A 380 24.01 15.11 1.13
C GLY A 380 24.89 16.14 0.46
N VAL A 381 26.10 15.71 0.19
CA VAL A 381 27.10 16.49 -0.52
C VAL A 381 27.75 15.64 -1.61
N LYS A 382 28.13 16.30 -2.69
CA LYS A 382 28.90 15.72 -3.78
C LYS A 382 30.12 16.57 -4.03
N PHE A 383 31.27 15.93 -4.13
CA PHE A 383 32.56 16.53 -4.42
C PHE A 383 33.07 16.08 -5.79
N ASP A 384 33.42 17.00 -6.65
CA ASP A 384 34.17 16.73 -7.86
C ASP A 384 35.65 16.59 -7.49
N LEU A 385 36.20 15.43 -7.67
CA LEU A 385 37.58 15.05 -7.40
C LEU A 385 38.43 14.98 -8.69
N SER A 386 37.98 15.63 -9.77
CA SER A 386 38.65 15.61 -11.07
C SER A 386 40.08 16.20 -11.02
N SER A 387 40.39 17.01 -9.99
CA SER A 387 41.77 17.50 -9.71
C SER A 387 42.71 16.38 -9.26
N VAL A 388 42.21 15.30 -8.67
CA VAL A 388 42.97 14.12 -8.25
C VAL A 388 42.99 13.08 -9.38
N LEU A 389 41.82 12.77 -9.94
CA LEU A 389 41.65 11.85 -11.06
C LEU A 389 40.50 12.34 -11.93
N LYS A 390 40.78 12.65 -13.20
CA LYS A 390 39.78 13.15 -14.14
C LYS A 390 38.57 12.22 -14.21
N GLY A 391 37.38 12.76 -13.91
CA GLY A 391 36.10 12.03 -13.90
C GLY A 391 35.78 11.31 -12.60
N LEU A 392 36.60 11.49 -11.54
CA LEU A 392 36.29 10.97 -10.20
C LEU A 392 35.40 11.94 -9.45
N SER A 393 34.40 11.45 -8.75
CA SER A 393 33.60 12.20 -7.77
C SER A 393 33.29 11.35 -6.54
N PHE A 394 33.04 12.02 -5.41
CA PHE A 394 32.56 11.39 -4.18
C PHE A 394 31.22 12.00 -3.78
N LYS A 395 30.27 11.16 -3.39
CA LYS A 395 28.95 11.60 -2.90
C LYS A 395 28.63 10.88 -1.59
N THR A 396 28.10 11.61 -0.63
CA THR A 396 27.55 11.00 0.59
C THR A 396 26.20 11.61 0.92
N MET A 397 25.32 10.80 1.49
CA MET A 397 23.96 11.16 1.88
C MET A 397 23.64 10.56 3.24
N PHE A 398 22.90 11.32 4.04
CA PHE A 398 22.31 10.87 5.30
C PHE A 398 20.82 11.20 5.33
N ALA A 399 19.99 10.27 5.81
CA ALA A 399 18.56 10.45 5.93
C ALA A 399 18.05 10.02 7.30
N VAL A 400 17.07 10.78 7.81
CA VAL A 400 16.33 10.51 9.05
C VAL A 400 14.86 10.71 8.76
N ASP A 401 14.08 9.64 8.94
CA ASP A 401 12.63 9.69 8.85
C ASP A 401 12.01 9.30 10.19
N TYR A 402 10.95 10.00 10.56
CA TYR A 402 10.20 9.75 11.77
C TYR A 402 8.71 9.76 11.47
N SER A 403 7.99 8.76 11.93
CA SER A 403 6.53 8.72 11.82
C SER A 403 5.89 8.24 13.10
N THR A 404 4.76 8.85 13.45
CA THR A 404 3.88 8.41 14.53
C THR A 404 2.47 8.25 14.00
N SER A 405 1.75 7.28 14.51
CA SER A 405 0.32 7.17 14.30
C SER A 405 -0.37 6.70 15.57
N TYR A 406 -1.60 7.13 15.77
CA TYR A 406 -2.44 6.70 16.89
C TYR A 406 -3.91 6.89 16.54
N THR A 407 -4.78 6.18 17.26
CA THR A 407 -6.23 6.35 17.18
C THR A 407 -6.72 6.94 18.47
N THR A 408 -7.48 8.03 18.40
CA THR A 408 -8.29 8.50 19.53
C THR A 408 -9.73 8.10 19.29
N SER A 409 -10.41 7.60 20.31
CA SER A 409 -11.81 7.23 20.22
C SER A 409 -12.61 7.75 21.39
N LEU A 410 -13.79 8.24 21.09
CA LEU A 410 -14.86 8.47 22.02
C LEU A 410 -15.77 7.25 21.96
N ASN A 411 -15.75 6.41 23.00
CA ASN A 411 -16.53 5.17 23.04
C ASN A 411 -17.68 5.34 24.01
N ASP A 412 -18.87 5.58 23.48
CA ASP A 412 -20.09 5.69 24.27
C ASP A 412 -20.76 4.32 24.40
N SER A 413 -21.26 4.00 25.59
CA SER A 413 -22.22 2.93 25.80
C SER A 413 -23.62 3.45 25.54
N TYR A 414 -24.46 2.60 25.00
CA TYR A 414 -25.84 3.00 24.67
C TYR A 414 -26.83 1.89 24.97
N ALA A 415 -28.09 2.30 25.23
CA ALA A 415 -29.21 1.41 25.41
C ALA A 415 -29.86 1.09 24.07
N THR A 416 -30.25 -0.18 23.89
CA THR A 416 -31.10 -0.66 22.82
C THR A 416 -32.29 -1.38 23.41
N PHE A 417 -33.35 -1.58 22.63
CA PHE A 417 -34.61 -2.07 23.17
C PHE A 417 -35.18 -3.21 22.32
N GLY A 418 -35.31 -4.37 22.95
CA GLY A 418 -36.12 -5.47 22.44
C GLY A 418 -37.59 -5.25 22.73
N VAL A 419 -38.48 -5.62 21.81
CA VAL A 419 -39.91 -5.34 21.92
C VAL A 419 -40.73 -6.63 21.80
N ASN A 420 -41.79 -6.71 22.64
CA ASN A 420 -42.81 -7.74 22.52
C ASN A 420 -44.07 -7.14 21.93
N TRP A 421 -44.51 -7.68 20.82
CA TRP A 421 -45.68 -7.21 20.10
C TRP A 421 -46.96 -7.83 20.65
N THR A 422 -48.01 -7.03 20.81
CA THR A 422 -49.35 -7.43 21.21
C THR A 422 -50.40 -6.75 20.32
N GLN A 423 -51.66 -7.12 20.53
CA GLN A 423 -52.80 -6.47 19.86
C GLN A 423 -53.61 -5.64 20.86
N PHE A 424 -53.87 -4.41 20.50
CA PHE A 424 -54.75 -3.50 21.26
C PHE A 424 -55.70 -2.81 20.28
N ASP A 425 -56.99 -2.95 20.52
CA ASP A 425 -58.04 -2.40 19.67
C ASP A 425 -57.89 -2.70 18.18
N GLY A 426 -57.55 -3.99 17.87
CA GLY A 426 -57.31 -4.45 16.50
C GLY A 426 -56.02 -3.98 15.83
N LYS A 427 -55.18 -3.22 16.53
CA LYS A 427 -53.89 -2.73 16.05
C LYS A 427 -52.74 -3.44 16.73
N GLN A 428 -51.66 -3.61 16.01
CA GLN A 428 -50.40 -4.12 16.58
C GLN A 428 -49.74 -2.97 17.36
N VAL A 429 -49.44 -3.21 18.62
CA VAL A 429 -48.73 -2.28 19.50
C VAL A 429 -47.61 -3.03 20.26
N ILE A 430 -46.68 -2.27 20.80
CA ILE A 430 -45.62 -2.81 21.67
C ILE A 430 -46.19 -2.87 23.09
N GLY A 431 -46.39 -4.10 23.58
CA GLY A 431 -46.95 -4.35 24.92
C GLY A 431 -45.91 -4.37 26.04
N SER A 432 -44.63 -4.59 25.70
CA SER A 432 -43.53 -4.45 26.66
C SER A 432 -42.18 -4.27 25.97
N VAL A 433 -41.28 -3.64 26.67
CA VAL A 433 -39.91 -3.35 26.21
C VAL A 433 -38.90 -3.95 27.17
N THR A 434 -37.85 -4.54 26.61
CA THR A 434 -36.67 -5.02 27.36
C THR A 434 -35.47 -4.18 26.95
N GLN A 435 -34.86 -3.50 27.91
CA GLN A 435 -33.65 -2.73 27.68
C GLN A 435 -32.41 -3.65 27.71
N TYR A 436 -31.51 -3.45 26.75
CA TYR A 436 -30.16 -4.02 26.70
C TYR A 436 -29.15 -2.87 26.75
N GLY A 437 -28.13 -3.00 27.61
CA GLY A 437 -27.14 -1.99 27.80
C GLY A 437 -27.66 -0.76 28.56
N GLU A 438 -26.80 0.22 28.70
CA GLU A 438 -27.08 1.48 29.40
C GLU A 438 -26.50 2.65 28.62
N ASP A 439 -27.21 3.77 28.62
CA ASP A 439 -26.74 5.02 28.04
C ASP A 439 -25.70 5.66 28.96
N LYS A 440 -24.46 5.67 28.51
CA LYS A 440 -23.37 6.31 29.21
C LYS A 440 -22.45 7.03 28.25
N HIS A 441 -22.42 8.35 28.34
CA HIS A 441 -21.40 9.13 27.66
C HIS A 441 -20.08 9.02 28.39
N THR A 442 -19.04 8.71 27.65
CA THR A 442 -17.69 8.83 28.18
C THR A 442 -17.21 10.27 28.00
N GLY A 443 -16.70 10.87 29.04
CA GLY A 443 -16.02 12.18 28.95
C GLY A 443 -14.56 12.08 28.57
N THR A 444 -14.07 10.88 28.24
CA THR A 444 -12.64 10.60 28.03
C THR A 444 -12.39 10.09 26.62
N LEU A 445 -11.48 10.74 25.93
CA LEU A 445 -10.92 10.22 24.68
C LEU A 445 -9.86 9.15 25.02
N ASN A 446 -10.08 7.95 24.51
CA ASN A 446 -9.13 6.86 24.64
C ASN A 446 -8.11 6.92 23.50
N SER A 447 -6.82 6.77 23.84
CA SER A 447 -5.77 6.66 22.84
C SER A 447 -5.33 5.20 22.72
N SER A 448 -5.29 4.69 21.50
CA SER A 448 -4.94 3.31 21.18
C SER A 448 -4.15 3.22 19.88
N ASN A 449 -3.65 2.04 19.55
CA ASN A 449 -2.93 1.75 18.31
C ASN A 449 -1.78 2.72 18.06
N SER A 450 -1.11 3.17 19.12
CA SER A 450 0.07 4.03 19.01
C SER A 450 1.21 3.25 18.36
N ALA A 451 1.71 3.77 17.25
CA ALA A 451 2.85 3.22 16.55
C ALA A 451 3.86 4.34 16.27
N GLU A 452 5.11 4.01 16.44
CA GLU A 452 6.24 4.90 16.16
C GLU A 452 7.24 4.16 15.27
N ARG A 453 7.74 4.85 14.26
CA ARG A 453 8.77 4.32 13.37
C ARG A 453 9.84 5.38 13.15
N GLN A 454 11.09 4.98 13.33
CA GLN A 454 12.25 5.79 13.00
C GLN A 454 13.10 5.06 11.95
N THR A 455 13.53 5.76 10.94
CA THR A 455 14.41 5.23 9.89
C THR A 455 15.67 6.08 9.82
N LEU A 456 16.82 5.43 9.78
CA LEU A 456 18.11 6.02 9.49
C LEU A 456 18.69 5.36 8.23
N ALA A 457 19.17 6.16 7.31
CA ALA A 457 19.86 5.67 6.12
C ALA A 457 21.10 6.50 5.83
N TRP A 458 22.14 5.83 5.35
CA TRP A 458 23.39 6.45 4.94
C TRP A 458 23.91 5.80 3.68
N THR A 459 24.50 6.60 2.79
CA THR A 459 25.18 6.13 1.58
C THR A 459 26.45 6.94 1.38
N GLY A 460 27.55 6.26 1.12
CA GLY A 460 28.79 6.86 0.65
C GLY A 460 29.24 6.18 -0.66
N GLN A 461 29.60 6.96 -1.66
CA GLN A 461 29.79 6.46 -3.01
C GLN A 461 30.90 7.23 -3.71
N PHE A 462 31.81 6.49 -4.38
CA PHE A 462 32.74 7.00 -5.37
C PHE A 462 32.25 6.63 -6.76
N ASP A 463 32.23 7.61 -7.65
CA ASP A 463 31.92 7.42 -9.07
C ASP A 463 33.10 7.86 -9.90
N TYR A 464 33.46 7.02 -10.88
CA TYR A 464 34.46 7.32 -11.89
C TYR A 464 33.82 7.23 -13.28
N VAL A 465 33.81 8.33 -14.03
CA VAL A 465 33.25 8.40 -15.38
C VAL A 465 34.27 9.01 -16.30
N ASN A 466 34.75 8.24 -17.27
CA ASN A 466 35.73 8.75 -18.23
C ASN A 466 35.62 8.03 -19.59
N SER A 467 36.06 8.73 -20.63
CA SER A 467 36.12 8.23 -22.01
C SER A 467 37.53 8.34 -22.56
N PHE A 468 38.02 7.26 -23.16
CA PHE A 468 39.35 7.15 -23.78
C PHE A 468 39.18 6.77 -25.25
N GLY A 469 39.02 7.75 -26.13
CA GLY A 469 38.64 7.49 -27.52
C GLY A 469 37.24 6.85 -27.59
N ASN A 470 37.21 5.61 -28.14
CA ASN A 470 35.94 4.86 -28.24
C ASN A 470 35.63 4.02 -26.98
N HIS A 471 36.46 4.05 -25.96
CA HIS A 471 36.31 3.29 -24.72
C HIS A 471 35.64 4.18 -23.68
N ASN A 472 34.47 3.83 -23.20
CA ASN A 472 33.74 4.51 -22.14
C ASN A 472 33.67 3.63 -20.90
N VAL A 473 34.08 4.18 -19.76
CA VAL A 473 34.10 3.48 -18.47
C VAL A 473 33.29 4.30 -17.46
N ASN A 474 32.42 3.61 -16.74
CA ASN A 474 31.71 4.13 -15.59
C ASN A 474 31.84 3.11 -14.45
N ALA A 475 32.46 3.50 -13.35
CA ALA A 475 32.62 2.62 -12.18
C ALA A 475 32.01 3.31 -10.96
N THR A 476 31.28 2.55 -10.15
CA THR A 476 30.68 3.00 -8.90
C THR A 476 31.09 2.03 -7.78
N LEU A 477 31.76 2.56 -6.76
CA LEU A 477 32.02 1.87 -5.50
C LEU A 477 31.17 2.53 -4.42
N LEU A 478 30.30 1.76 -3.76
CA LEU A 478 29.41 2.30 -2.76
C LEU A 478 29.37 1.47 -1.49
N ALA A 479 29.15 2.17 -0.36
CA ALA A 479 28.75 1.55 0.89
C ALA A 479 27.43 2.21 1.34
N ASN A 480 26.47 1.41 1.77
CA ASN A 480 25.23 1.95 2.33
C ASN A 480 24.82 1.21 3.60
N GLY A 481 24.11 1.92 4.46
CA GLY A 481 23.53 1.42 5.69
C GLY A 481 22.09 1.88 5.83
N TYR A 482 21.27 1.03 6.38
CA TYR A 482 19.86 1.29 6.70
C TYR A 482 19.52 0.67 8.04
N GLN A 483 18.79 1.42 8.87
CA GLN A 483 18.24 0.91 10.12
C GLN A 483 16.83 1.47 10.31
N GLN A 484 15.90 0.61 10.69
CA GLN A 484 14.55 1.01 11.06
C GLN A 484 14.21 0.44 12.44
N THR A 485 13.73 1.31 13.31
CA THR A 485 13.17 0.97 14.62
C THR A 485 11.65 1.12 14.54
N ILE A 486 10.92 0.12 15.02
CA ILE A 486 9.46 0.09 15.06
C ILE A 486 9.04 -0.14 16.52
N SER A 487 8.10 0.66 17.01
CA SER A 487 7.58 0.48 18.37
C SER A 487 6.95 -0.91 18.56
N GLY A 488 7.23 -1.54 19.68
CA GLY A 488 6.78 -2.90 19.99
C GLY A 488 7.65 -4.02 19.39
N GLU A 489 8.60 -3.71 18.51
CA GLU A 489 9.55 -4.68 17.98
C GLU A 489 10.90 -4.59 18.68
N TYR A 490 11.39 -5.71 19.20
CA TYR A 490 12.69 -5.76 19.89
C TYR A 490 13.85 -5.63 18.88
N HIS A 491 13.74 -6.30 17.73
CA HIS A 491 14.81 -6.29 16.74
C HIS A 491 14.60 -5.19 15.71
N LYS A 492 15.63 -4.37 15.51
CA LYS A 492 15.67 -3.37 14.46
C LYS A 492 15.85 -4.03 13.11
N VAL A 493 15.13 -3.56 12.10
CA VAL A 493 15.41 -3.94 10.71
C VAL A 493 16.67 -3.20 10.25
N SER A 494 17.77 -3.92 10.09
CA SER A 494 19.06 -3.34 9.71
C SER A 494 19.62 -4.04 8.46
N ASN A 495 20.25 -3.25 7.61
CA ASN A 495 20.93 -3.73 6.42
C ASN A 495 22.18 -2.89 6.16
N ALA A 496 23.26 -3.55 5.78
CA ALA A 496 24.48 -2.89 5.33
C ALA A 496 25.06 -3.66 4.15
N ASN A 497 25.55 -2.96 3.16
CA ASN A 497 26.18 -3.57 2.01
C ASN A 497 27.29 -2.72 1.40
N LEU A 498 28.23 -3.39 0.76
CA LEU A 498 29.33 -2.83 -0.01
C LEU A 498 29.20 -3.32 -1.45
N GLY A 499 29.03 -2.40 -2.40
CA GLY A 499 28.79 -2.71 -3.80
C GLY A 499 29.83 -2.10 -4.73
N LEU A 500 30.15 -2.83 -5.78
CA LEU A 500 30.98 -2.37 -6.90
C LEU A 500 30.21 -2.62 -8.20
N LEU A 501 30.15 -1.64 -9.07
CA LEU A 501 29.68 -1.75 -10.45
C LEU A 501 30.74 -1.18 -11.37
N VAL A 502 31.06 -1.90 -12.44
CA VAL A 502 31.88 -1.41 -13.55
C VAL A 502 31.10 -1.61 -14.83
N SER A 503 30.74 -0.50 -15.48
CA SER A 503 30.10 -0.48 -16.79
C SER A 503 31.11 -0.02 -17.82
N TYR A 504 31.27 -0.80 -18.87
CA TYR A 504 32.16 -0.52 -19.98
C TYR A 504 31.40 -0.60 -21.29
N ASN A 505 31.65 0.34 -22.19
CA ASN A 505 31.25 0.18 -23.57
C ASN A 505 32.34 0.60 -24.54
N TYR A 506 32.36 -0.06 -25.69
CA TYR A 506 33.20 0.30 -26.82
C TYR A 506 32.34 0.92 -27.93
N ALA A 507 32.60 2.17 -28.25
CA ALA A 507 31.97 2.92 -29.32
C ALA A 507 30.43 2.94 -29.25
N HIS A 508 29.83 2.77 -28.06
CA HIS A 508 28.39 2.60 -27.85
C HIS A 508 27.78 1.42 -28.64
N LYS A 509 28.60 0.41 -28.98
CA LYS A 509 28.19 -0.81 -29.67
C LYS A 509 28.22 -2.06 -28.80
N TYR A 510 29.30 -2.27 -28.10
CA TYR A 510 29.55 -3.45 -27.26
C TYR A 510 29.59 -3.01 -25.81
N TYR A 511 28.81 -3.64 -24.97
CA TYR A 511 28.61 -3.28 -23.59
C TYR A 511 28.93 -4.44 -22.65
N ALA A 512 29.49 -4.14 -21.49
CA ALA A 512 29.72 -5.09 -20.41
C ALA A 512 29.50 -4.39 -19.06
N ASP A 513 28.54 -4.87 -18.27
CA ASP A 513 28.31 -4.47 -16.88
C ASP A 513 28.72 -5.62 -15.96
N LEU A 514 29.66 -5.35 -15.06
CA LEU A 514 30.09 -6.27 -14.02
C LEU A 514 29.79 -5.66 -12.67
N ALA A 515 29.06 -6.36 -11.83
CA ALA A 515 28.73 -5.90 -10.49
C ALA A 515 28.92 -6.99 -9.45
N ALA A 516 29.24 -6.57 -8.24
CA ALA A 516 29.28 -7.43 -7.07
C ALA A 516 28.82 -6.65 -5.85
N ASN A 517 28.08 -7.31 -4.96
CA ASN A 517 27.64 -6.72 -3.71
C ASN A 517 27.87 -7.70 -2.56
N VAL A 518 28.55 -7.24 -1.52
CA VAL A 518 28.69 -7.96 -0.25
C VAL A 518 27.53 -7.57 0.65
N VAL A 519 26.72 -8.55 1.03
CA VAL A 519 25.56 -8.38 1.90
C VAL A 519 25.79 -9.02 3.26
N HIS A 520 25.26 -8.40 4.31
CA HIS A 520 25.30 -8.88 5.67
C HIS A 520 23.89 -9.07 6.22
N SER A 521 23.65 -10.19 6.93
CA SER A 521 22.38 -10.44 7.62
C SER A 521 22.60 -10.93 9.06
N ALA A 522 22.05 -10.21 10.03
CA ALA A 522 22.06 -10.60 11.43
C ALA A 522 21.05 -11.73 11.76
N LYS A 523 20.17 -12.10 10.82
CA LYS A 523 19.19 -13.20 10.99
C LYS A 523 19.84 -14.58 10.84
N LEU A 524 21.07 -14.64 10.35
CA LEU A 524 21.78 -15.88 10.04
C LEU A 524 22.79 -16.24 11.14
N PRO A 525 23.14 -17.53 11.30
CA PRO A 525 24.19 -17.96 12.20
C PRO A 525 25.54 -17.34 11.84
N GLU A 526 26.41 -17.16 12.80
CA GLU A 526 27.62 -16.35 12.70
C GLU A 526 28.49 -16.69 11.47
N GLY A 527 28.64 -17.96 11.13
CA GLY A 527 29.42 -18.40 9.97
C GLY A 527 28.78 -18.10 8.60
N ASN A 528 27.47 -17.78 8.55
CA ASN A 528 26.69 -17.61 7.31
C ASN A 528 26.18 -16.17 7.10
N ARG A 529 26.60 -15.21 7.94
CA ARG A 529 26.07 -13.83 7.92
C ARG A 529 26.47 -13.00 6.71
N ASN A 530 27.50 -13.40 5.96
CA ASN A 530 28.01 -12.64 4.82
C ASN A 530 27.91 -13.46 3.54
N ALA A 531 27.53 -12.80 2.44
CA ALA A 531 27.54 -13.40 1.12
C ALA A 531 27.86 -12.38 0.03
N ILE A 532 28.37 -12.87 -1.10
CA ILE A 532 28.64 -12.05 -2.29
C ILE A 532 27.59 -12.34 -3.34
N SER A 533 26.99 -11.28 -3.91
CA SER A 533 26.01 -11.32 -4.98
C SER A 533 26.66 -10.80 -6.28
N PRO A 534 27.17 -11.67 -7.15
CA PRO A 534 27.79 -11.28 -8.42
C PRO A 534 26.75 -11.12 -9.52
N SER A 535 27.04 -10.22 -10.48
CA SER A 535 26.26 -9.99 -11.69
C SER A 535 27.16 -9.68 -12.87
N ALA A 536 26.83 -10.22 -14.03
CA ALA A 536 27.46 -9.88 -15.30
C ALA A 536 26.38 -9.75 -16.38
N THR A 537 26.40 -8.64 -17.13
CA THR A 537 25.50 -8.39 -18.26
C THR A 537 26.32 -7.93 -19.46
N LEU A 538 26.06 -8.51 -20.61
CA LEU A 538 26.64 -8.12 -21.89
C LEU A 538 25.56 -7.52 -22.78
N GLY A 539 25.93 -6.56 -23.61
CA GLY A 539 25.05 -5.92 -24.56
C GLY A 539 25.72 -5.74 -25.92
N TRP A 540 24.93 -5.92 -26.98
CA TRP A 540 25.35 -5.66 -28.34
C TRP A 540 24.31 -4.80 -29.04
N ARG A 541 24.71 -3.61 -29.47
CA ARG A 541 23.86 -2.68 -30.20
C ARG A 541 23.98 -2.93 -31.69
N LEU A 542 23.10 -3.75 -32.19
CA LEU A 542 23.07 -4.22 -33.57
C LEU A 542 22.86 -3.10 -34.58
N SER A 543 22.06 -2.07 -34.21
CA SER A 543 21.77 -0.91 -35.09
C SER A 543 23.00 -0.08 -35.44
N GLU A 544 24.09 -0.18 -34.66
CA GLU A 544 25.33 0.54 -34.95
C GLU A 544 26.31 -0.28 -35.82
N GLU A 545 25.92 -1.49 -36.19
CA GLU A 545 26.74 -2.32 -37.09
C GLU A 545 26.56 -1.92 -38.57
N ASN A 546 27.60 -2.07 -39.36
CA ASN A 546 27.62 -1.64 -40.75
C ASN A 546 26.47 -2.25 -41.61
N PHE A 547 26.01 -3.44 -41.22
CA PHE A 547 24.96 -4.15 -41.95
C PHE A 547 23.51 -3.66 -41.61
N LEU A 548 23.33 -2.89 -40.50
CA LEU A 548 22.05 -2.30 -40.10
C LEU A 548 22.06 -0.78 -40.01
N LYS A 549 23.23 -0.15 -40.05
CA LYS A 549 23.40 1.29 -39.85
C LYS A 549 22.59 2.16 -40.84
N ASP A 550 22.40 1.68 -42.08
CA ASP A 550 21.71 2.42 -43.14
C ASP A 550 20.22 2.04 -43.28
N VAL A 551 19.68 1.28 -42.29
CA VAL A 551 18.27 0.87 -42.28
C VAL A 551 17.42 1.99 -41.69
N ASN A 552 16.78 2.82 -42.51
CA ASN A 552 16.08 4.05 -42.11
C ASN A 552 14.91 3.88 -41.15
N TRP A 553 14.28 2.70 -41.10
CA TRP A 553 13.16 2.43 -40.21
C TRP A 553 13.62 1.90 -38.82
N LEU A 554 14.92 1.55 -38.68
CA LEU A 554 15.50 0.99 -37.46
C LEU A 554 16.34 2.05 -36.77
N ASN A 555 15.83 2.65 -35.69
CA ASN A 555 16.54 3.69 -34.95
C ASN A 555 17.49 3.11 -33.89
N ASP A 556 17.07 2.06 -33.20
CA ASP A 556 17.88 1.34 -32.23
C ASP A 556 17.48 -0.14 -32.22
N LEU A 557 18.46 -1.02 -32.10
CA LEU A 557 18.25 -2.44 -31.88
C LEU A 557 19.40 -2.97 -31.03
N ARG A 558 19.07 -3.51 -29.86
CA ARG A 558 20.05 -3.96 -28.89
C ARG A 558 19.66 -5.31 -28.33
N LEU A 559 20.62 -6.24 -28.36
CA LEU A 559 20.55 -7.55 -27.70
C LEU A 559 21.33 -7.48 -26.39
N THR A 560 20.75 -8.00 -25.33
CA THR A 560 21.39 -8.09 -24.01
C THR A 560 21.28 -9.51 -23.45
N ALA A 561 22.30 -9.95 -22.71
CA ALA A 561 22.28 -11.21 -21.98
C ALA A 561 22.98 -11.03 -20.63
N GLY A 562 22.39 -11.53 -19.56
CA GLY A 562 22.95 -11.36 -18.23
C GLY A 562 22.71 -12.55 -17.32
N TYR A 563 23.63 -12.75 -16.37
CA TYR A 563 23.51 -13.71 -15.29
C TYR A 563 23.83 -13.06 -13.95
N THR A 564 22.95 -13.26 -12.98
CA THR A 564 23.06 -12.66 -11.64
C THR A 564 22.70 -13.68 -10.57
N VAL A 565 23.44 -13.65 -9.47
CA VAL A 565 23.11 -14.38 -8.24
C VAL A 565 22.89 -13.35 -7.13
N LEU A 566 21.66 -13.22 -6.64
CA LEU A 566 21.33 -12.39 -5.50
C LEU A 566 21.17 -13.25 -4.25
N ASN A 567 21.83 -12.85 -3.17
CA ASN A 567 21.63 -13.41 -1.84
C ASN A 567 20.68 -12.51 -1.06
N GLN A 568 19.62 -13.09 -0.47
CA GLN A 568 18.59 -12.34 0.23
C GLN A 568 18.14 -13.05 1.52
N ASP A 569 17.65 -12.28 2.48
CA ASP A 569 17.12 -12.71 3.77
C ASP A 569 15.70 -12.17 4.03
N LEU A 570 15.01 -11.63 2.99
CA LEU A 570 13.68 -11.03 3.11
C LEU A 570 12.62 -12.04 3.54
N ASP A 571 12.73 -13.28 3.05
CA ASP A 571 11.79 -14.35 3.37
C ASP A 571 12.15 -15.11 4.66
N ILE A 572 13.25 -14.74 5.32
CA ILE A 572 13.59 -15.17 6.67
C ILE A 572 12.92 -14.20 7.63
N LYS A 573 11.75 -14.58 8.16
CA LYS A 573 10.87 -13.66 8.91
C LYS A 573 11.36 -13.37 10.31
N GLU A 574 11.96 -14.37 10.99
CA GLU A 574 12.33 -14.29 12.40
C GLU A 574 13.85 -14.33 12.60
N TYR A 575 14.29 -13.70 13.66
CA TYR A 575 15.66 -13.86 14.16
C TYR A 575 15.82 -15.22 14.86
N PHE A 576 17.05 -15.69 14.98
CA PHE A 576 17.42 -16.91 15.72
C PHE A 576 16.71 -18.19 15.24
N MET A 577 16.29 -18.25 13.96
CA MET A 577 15.74 -19.48 13.38
C MET A 577 16.75 -20.64 13.35
N TYR A 578 18.02 -20.36 13.64
CA TYR A 578 19.07 -21.35 13.79
C TYR A 578 19.17 -21.91 15.21
N GLU A 579 18.38 -21.41 16.17
CA GLU A 579 18.34 -21.87 17.56
C GLU A 579 17.06 -22.66 17.83
N ASN A 580 17.17 -23.65 18.77
CA ASN A 580 16.01 -24.35 19.29
C ASN A 580 15.23 -23.43 20.24
N ILE A 581 13.93 -23.35 20.07
CA ILE A 581 13.05 -22.60 20.97
C ILE A 581 12.19 -23.56 21.78
N PHE A 582 12.24 -23.41 23.08
CA PHE A 582 11.40 -24.12 24.03
C PHE A 582 10.54 -23.10 24.78
N THR A 583 9.28 -23.45 25.00
CA THR A 583 8.35 -22.64 25.79
C THR A 583 7.74 -23.47 26.91
N VAL A 584 7.41 -22.82 28.01
CA VAL A 584 6.74 -23.45 29.16
C VAL A 584 5.25 -23.56 28.85
N THR A 585 4.90 -24.48 27.96
CA THR A 585 3.52 -24.75 27.47
C THR A 585 3.16 -26.23 27.50
N GLY A 586 4.05 -27.08 27.97
CA GLY A 586 3.85 -28.52 28.05
C GLY A 586 2.89 -28.94 29.16
N THR A 587 2.82 -30.25 29.40
CA THR A 587 1.93 -30.85 30.40
C THR A 587 2.32 -30.40 31.82
N TRP A 588 1.32 -30.15 32.64
CA TRP A 588 1.51 -29.92 34.07
C TRP A 588 1.77 -31.22 34.80
N TRP A 589 2.82 -31.26 35.58
CA TRP A 589 3.20 -32.39 36.42
C TRP A 589 3.24 -31.98 37.88
N GLY A 590 2.56 -32.73 38.73
CA GLY A 590 2.63 -32.62 40.18
C GLY A 590 2.96 -33.97 40.82
N TRP A 591 3.89 -34.01 41.80
CA TRP A 591 4.30 -35.28 42.41
C TRP A 591 3.33 -35.78 43.47
N SER A 592 2.73 -34.92 44.25
CA SER A 592 1.92 -35.34 45.40
C SER A 592 0.73 -34.45 45.73
N ASP A 593 0.73 -33.21 45.29
CA ASP A 593 -0.39 -32.29 45.47
C ASP A 593 -0.49 -31.31 44.27
N ALA A 594 -1.71 -30.86 44.01
CA ALA A 594 -1.97 -29.94 42.91
C ALA A 594 -1.33 -28.56 43.09
N ASN A 595 -0.83 -28.22 44.27
CA ASN A 595 -0.29 -26.91 44.56
C ASN A 595 1.18 -26.75 44.15
N ASN A 596 1.86 -27.86 43.86
CA ASN A 596 3.27 -27.89 43.42
C ASN A 596 3.44 -28.40 41.99
N ALA A 597 2.42 -28.28 41.15
CA ALA A 597 2.50 -28.67 39.77
C ALA A 597 3.45 -27.73 39.00
N ILE A 598 4.35 -28.31 38.23
CA ILE A 598 5.28 -27.60 37.34
C ILE A 598 4.91 -27.89 35.92
N GLN A 599 4.78 -26.85 35.13
CA GLN A 599 4.54 -26.99 33.68
C GLN A 599 5.85 -27.35 33.00
N THR A 600 5.81 -28.37 32.15
CA THR A 600 6.97 -28.78 31.36
C THR A 600 7.18 -27.84 30.16
N SER A 601 8.35 -27.90 29.56
CA SER A 601 8.68 -27.17 28.35
C SER A 601 8.36 -28.02 27.15
N ASP A 602 7.77 -27.38 26.14
CA ASP A 602 7.58 -27.95 24.82
C ASP A 602 8.56 -27.32 23.82
N SER A 603 9.02 -28.12 22.85
CA SER A 603 9.79 -27.62 21.73
C SER A 603 8.85 -26.93 20.74
N GLN A 604 8.96 -25.62 20.64
CA GLN A 604 8.20 -24.82 19.68
C GLN A 604 8.79 -24.88 18.29
N ARG A 605 10.11 -24.93 18.21
CA ARG A 605 10.85 -24.96 16.94
C ARG A 605 12.22 -25.60 17.13
N GLY A 606 12.57 -26.53 16.22
CA GLY A 606 13.93 -26.99 16.06
C GLY A 606 14.78 -25.95 15.32
N GLY A 607 15.98 -25.71 15.78
CA GLY A 607 16.93 -24.80 15.13
C GLY A 607 17.53 -25.38 13.87
N ASN A 608 17.87 -24.51 12.91
CA ASN A 608 18.59 -24.86 11.70
C ASN A 608 19.98 -24.18 11.69
N ASP A 609 20.99 -24.84 12.18
CA ASP A 609 22.37 -24.36 12.23
C ASP A 609 23.00 -24.12 10.85
N LYS A 610 22.41 -24.69 9.79
CA LYS A 610 22.83 -24.53 8.39
C LYS A 610 22.05 -23.44 7.67
N LEU A 611 21.23 -22.65 8.38
CA LEU A 611 20.47 -21.56 7.80
C LEU A 611 21.42 -20.59 7.07
N GLY A 612 21.12 -20.29 5.83
CA GLY A 612 21.91 -19.40 4.97
C GLY A 612 21.02 -18.49 4.14
N PHE A 613 21.65 -17.63 3.34
CA PHE A 613 20.92 -16.77 2.41
C PHE A 613 20.11 -17.58 1.41
N ILE A 614 18.92 -17.09 1.12
CA ILE A 614 18.11 -17.56 0.00
C ILE A 614 18.71 -16.98 -1.28
N LYS A 615 18.97 -17.83 -2.27
CA LYS A 615 19.64 -17.43 -3.51
C LYS A 615 18.64 -17.32 -4.65
N ARG A 616 18.52 -16.11 -5.22
CA ARG A 616 17.87 -15.89 -6.51
C ARG A 616 18.93 -15.95 -7.59
N LYS A 617 18.83 -16.92 -8.48
CA LYS A 617 19.68 -17.03 -9.68
C LYS A 617 18.83 -16.63 -10.88
N GLU A 618 19.30 -15.66 -11.64
CA GLU A 618 18.57 -15.13 -12.78
C GLU A 618 19.47 -15.11 -14.02
N PHE A 619 18.97 -15.70 -15.09
CA PHE A 619 19.48 -15.51 -16.43
C PHE A 619 18.44 -14.74 -17.22
N ASN A 620 18.82 -13.64 -17.85
CA ASN A 620 17.92 -12.87 -18.68
C ASN A 620 18.53 -12.64 -20.07
N VAL A 621 17.66 -12.59 -21.07
CA VAL A 621 17.96 -12.16 -22.42
C VAL A 621 16.95 -11.11 -22.80
N GLY A 622 17.40 -9.99 -23.34
CA GLY A 622 16.57 -8.87 -23.74
C GLY A 622 16.85 -8.45 -25.18
N LEU A 623 15.77 -8.15 -25.90
CA LEU A 623 15.84 -7.47 -27.19
C LEU A 623 15.09 -6.15 -27.07
N ASN A 624 15.81 -5.04 -27.20
CA ASN A 624 15.25 -3.70 -27.18
C ASN A 624 15.37 -3.07 -28.56
N GLY A 625 14.30 -2.43 -29.02
CA GLY A 625 14.28 -1.80 -30.33
C GLY A 625 13.44 -0.55 -30.37
N ALA A 626 13.88 0.43 -31.16
CA ALA A 626 13.12 1.61 -31.55
C ALA A 626 12.96 1.61 -33.08
N LEU A 627 11.72 1.56 -33.53
CA LEU A 627 11.36 1.46 -34.94
C LEU A 627 10.60 2.71 -35.36
N PHE A 628 10.78 3.15 -36.60
CA PHE A 628 10.02 4.25 -37.21
C PHE A 628 10.06 5.58 -36.42
N GLY A 629 11.13 5.83 -35.67
CA GLY A 629 11.36 7.12 -35.03
C GLY A 629 11.59 8.22 -36.03
N LYS A 630 11.38 9.50 -35.63
CA LYS A 630 11.70 10.64 -36.52
C LYS A 630 13.16 10.54 -36.95
N THR A 631 13.38 10.65 -38.27
CA THR A 631 14.70 10.68 -38.90
C THR A 631 15.61 11.69 -38.17
N ARG A 632 16.83 11.25 -37.85
CA ARG A 632 17.91 12.16 -37.47
C ARG A 632 18.11 13.17 -38.59
N SER A 633 17.81 14.44 -38.37
CA SER A 633 18.23 15.55 -39.21
C SER A 633 19.67 15.90 -38.95
#